data_cdd636ca18550e9be984def2c60b4827
#
_entry.id   cdd636ca18550e9be984def2c60b4827
#
_cell.length_a   1.000
_cell.length_b   1.000
_cell.length_c   1.000
_cell.angle_alpha   90.00
_cell.angle_beta   90.00
_cell.angle_gamma   90.00
#
_symmetry.space_group_name_H-M   'P 1'
#
loop_
_entity.id
_entity.type
_entity.pdbx_description
1 polymer ?
#
loop_
_entity_poly.entity_id
_entity_poly.type
_entity_poly.pdbx_seq_one_letter_code
_entity_poly.pdbx_strand_id
1 'polypeptide(L)'
;MCIRDSSEVTDWDDDEEVASIYYGEMTSLAKDLSGCSHALMEGHINRNPEQALMHPDYAPIQFVHSDFTETYGKAICDYYESDEDSPRNALKRANLGPDAVRNSARILILQFWRNVGEPQMDLPLALCDAESVSRAELQDFHVASYAGGDFGFDTFGVKAPDTNDRHRWFAFPKMTSDEVLMLRTYDSERAASGKPFWTPHSAFQDPNVPAGNPARKSIEVRATCLF
;
A
#
# COMPACT_ATOMS: atom_id res chain seq x y z
N MET A 1 -10.17 0.69 5.07
CA MET A 1 -11.35 1.56 4.84
C MET A 1 -11.62 1.60 3.35
N CYS A 2 -12.87 1.48 2.91
CA CYS A 2 -13.26 1.76 1.52
C CYS A 2 -13.91 3.14 1.48
N ILE A 3 -13.46 3.98 0.57
CA ILE A 3 -13.83 5.40 0.47
C ILE A 3 -14.33 5.65 -0.94
N ARG A 4 -15.45 6.38 -1.08
CA ARG A 4 -15.86 6.87 -2.39
C ARG A 4 -15.03 8.11 -2.71
N ASP A 5 -14.27 8.03 -3.78
CA ASP A 5 -13.29 9.03 -4.19
C ASP A 5 -13.03 8.90 -5.69
N SER A 6 -13.59 9.79 -6.48
CA SER A 6 -13.33 9.86 -7.91
C SER A 6 -11.95 10.47 -8.18
N SER A 7 -11.34 10.12 -9.30
CA SER A 7 -10.07 10.67 -9.76
C SER A 7 -10.24 11.33 -11.13
N GLU A 8 -9.45 12.34 -11.40
CA GLU A 8 -9.39 13.01 -12.71
C GLU A 8 -8.44 12.30 -13.70
N VAL A 9 -7.76 11.23 -13.29
CA VAL A 9 -6.91 10.42 -14.17
C VAL A 9 -7.77 9.72 -15.22
N THR A 10 -7.39 9.87 -16.49
CA THR A 10 -8.08 9.28 -17.63
C THR A 10 -7.36 8.07 -18.22
N ASP A 11 -6.04 8.03 -18.12
CA ASP A 11 -5.20 6.90 -18.52
C ASP A 11 -4.32 6.42 -17.37
N TRP A 12 -4.72 5.31 -16.74
CA TRP A 12 -4.01 4.71 -15.61
C TRP A 12 -2.71 3.99 -16.02
N ASP A 13 -2.48 3.77 -17.30
CA ASP A 13 -1.24 3.19 -17.83
C ASP A 13 -0.22 4.29 -18.22
N ASP A 14 -0.59 5.59 -18.15
CA ASP A 14 0.32 6.73 -18.30
C ASP A 14 0.90 7.18 -16.94
N ASP A 15 2.12 6.77 -16.65
CA ASP A 15 2.82 7.09 -15.40
C ASP A 15 2.97 8.61 -15.16
N GLU A 16 3.09 9.43 -16.21
CA GLU A 16 3.22 10.90 -16.08
C GLU A 16 1.87 11.52 -15.69
N GLU A 17 0.77 11.09 -16.30
CA GLU A 17 -0.57 11.53 -15.93
C GLU A 17 -0.88 11.14 -14.49
N VAL A 18 -0.66 9.89 -14.11
CA VAL A 18 -0.84 9.40 -12.73
C VAL A 18 -0.02 10.22 -11.73
N ALA A 19 1.27 10.44 -12.00
CA ALA A 19 2.11 11.21 -11.10
C ALA A 19 1.68 12.67 -10.97
N SER A 20 1.20 13.29 -12.04
CA SER A 20 0.80 14.70 -12.06
C SER A 20 -0.56 14.96 -11.40
N ILE A 21 -1.49 14.00 -11.46
CA ILE A 21 -2.86 14.13 -10.95
C ILE A 21 -3.04 13.34 -9.65
N TYR A 22 -2.89 12.02 -9.72
CA TYR A 22 -3.26 11.11 -8.64
C TYR A 22 -2.46 11.30 -7.36
N TYR A 23 -1.16 11.66 -7.47
CA TYR A 23 -0.36 11.93 -6.26
C TYR A 23 -0.89 13.14 -5.48
N GLY A 24 -1.35 14.18 -6.17
CA GLY A 24 -1.97 15.35 -5.55
C GLY A 24 -3.27 15.00 -4.84
N GLU A 25 -4.14 14.22 -5.49
CA GLU A 25 -5.40 13.74 -4.93
C GLU A 25 -5.16 12.90 -3.66
N MET A 26 -4.27 11.89 -3.74
CA MET A 26 -3.99 11.02 -2.60
C MET A 26 -3.21 11.73 -1.48
N THR A 27 -2.38 12.72 -1.79
CA THR A 27 -1.76 13.59 -0.78
C THR A 27 -2.83 14.34 0.02
N SER A 28 -3.81 14.94 -0.66
CA SER A 28 -4.91 15.65 -0.01
C SER A 28 -5.75 14.70 0.84
N LEU A 29 -6.14 13.57 0.28
CA LEU A 29 -6.92 12.55 1.00
C LEU A 29 -6.18 12.01 2.22
N ALA A 30 -4.87 11.74 2.11
CA ALA A 30 -4.04 11.29 3.23
C ALA A 30 -4.02 12.32 4.38
N LYS A 31 -3.86 13.60 4.06
CA LYS A 31 -3.87 14.69 5.05
C LYS A 31 -5.23 14.85 5.71
N ASP A 32 -6.30 14.83 4.95
CA ASP A 32 -7.66 14.98 5.45
C ASP A 32 -8.05 13.84 6.40
N LEU A 33 -7.64 12.61 6.10
CA LEU A 33 -7.99 11.44 6.90
C LEU A 33 -7.09 11.23 8.11
N SER A 34 -5.80 11.57 8.00
CA SER A 34 -4.83 11.30 9.07
C SER A 34 -4.56 12.51 9.96
N GLY A 35 -4.77 13.72 9.45
CA GLY A 35 -4.39 14.97 10.12
C GLY A 35 -2.88 15.23 10.09
N CYS A 36 -2.11 14.52 9.25
CA CYS A 36 -0.67 14.75 9.11
C CYS A 36 -0.37 16.13 8.51
N SER A 37 0.78 16.70 8.87
CA SER A 37 1.25 17.97 8.31
C SER A 37 1.72 17.80 6.87
N HIS A 38 2.39 16.67 6.57
CA HIS A 38 2.89 16.34 5.23
C HIS A 38 2.56 14.89 4.87
N ALA A 39 2.21 14.67 3.60
CA ALA A 39 2.04 13.35 3.01
C ALA A 39 2.91 13.27 1.74
N LEU A 40 3.92 12.41 1.77
CA LEU A 40 4.91 12.25 0.71
C LEU A 40 4.55 11.05 -0.16
N MET A 41 4.46 11.26 -1.48
CA MET A 41 4.23 10.20 -2.48
C MET A 41 5.51 10.00 -3.30
N GLU A 42 6.02 8.77 -3.38
CA GLU A 42 7.28 8.46 -4.08
C GLU A 42 7.07 7.76 -5.42
N GLY A 43 6.04 6.93 -5.51
CA GLY A 43 5.78 6.14 -6.69
C GLY A 43 4.45 5.40 -6.56
N HIS A 44 4.07 4.77 -7.65
CA HIS A 44 2.92 3.89 -7.72
C HIS A 44 3.30 2.55 -8.35
N ILE A 45 2.46 1.55 -8.16
CA ILE A 45 2.59 0.24 -8.79
C ILE A 45 1.28 -0.04 -9.51
N ASN A 46 1.37 -0.18 -10.83
CA ASN A 46 0.30 -0.69 -11.65
C ASN A 46 0.37 -2.22 -11.72
N ARG A 47 -0.73 -2.87 -11.38
CA ARG A 47 -0.87 -4.33 -11.49
C ARG A 47 -1.90 -4.64 -12.58
N ASN A 48 -1.40 -5.08 -13.71
CA ASN A 48 -2.20 -5.53 -14.84
C ASN A 48 -1.51 -6.73 -15.51
N PRO A 49 -2.20 -7.48 -16.40
CA PRO A 49 -1.62 -8.66 -17.05
C PRO A 49 -0.36 -8.36 -17.87
N GLU A 50 -0.29 -7.19 -18.51
CA GLU A 50 0.83 -6.79 -19.35
C GLU A 50 2.10 -6.54 -18.50
N GLN A 51 1.96 -5.83 -17.40
CA GLN A 51 3.05 -5.59 -16.45
C GLN A 51 3.52 -6.89 -15.78
N ALA A 52 2.58 -7.77 -15.43
CA ALA A 52 2.88 -9.06 -14.81
C ALA A 52 3.70 -10.01 -15.73
N LEU A 53 3.55 -9.87 -17.06
CA LEU A 53 4.38 -10.58 -18.03
C LEU A 53 5.82 -10.05 -18.08
N MET A 54 6.00 -8.74 -17.80
CA MET A 54 7.33 -8.12 -17.80
C MET A 54 8.08 -8.39 -16.49
N HIS A 55 7.38 -8.35 -15.37
CA HIS A 55 7.95 -8.62 -14.06
C HIS A 55 6.92 -9.29 -13.13
N PRO A 56 7.24 -10.45 -12.53
CA PRO A 56 6.29 -11.21 -11.71
C PRO A 56 5.78 -10.47 -10.47
N ASP A 57 6.53 -9.50 -9.94
CA ASP A 57 6.11 -8.70 -8.78
C ASP A 57 4.91 -7.79 -9.07
N TYR A 58 4.60 -7.55 -10.34
CA TYR A 58 3.40 -6.82 -10.75
C TYR A 58 2.15 -7.70 -10.86
N ALA A 59 2.27 -9.01 -10.66
CA ALA A 59 1.11 -9.88 -10.53
C ALA A 59 0.35 -9.63 -9.21
N PRO A 60 -0.96 -9.92 -9.14
CA PRO A 60 -1.70 -9.91 -7.88
C PRO A 60 -1.09 -10.90 -6.87
N ILE A 61 -0.69 -10.42 -5.70
CA ILE A 61 -0.04 -11.23 -4.67
C ILE A 61 -1.10 -12.04 -3.92
N GLN A 62 -1.07 -13.36 -4.08
CA GLN A 62 -2.00 -14.30 -3.41
C GLN A 62 -1.45 -14.89 -2.10
N PHE A 63 -0.35 -14.35 -1.62
CA PHE A 63 0.23 -14.66 -0.33
C PHE A 63 -0.23 -13.65 0.70
N VAL A 64 -0.75 -14.11 1.85
CA VAL A 64 -1.22 -13.24 2.93
C VAL A 64 -0.02 -12.58 3.60
N HIS A 65 0.06 -11.26 3.49
CA HIS A 65 1.17 -10.46 4.00
C HIS A 65 0.70 -9.11 4.56
N SER A 66 1.59 -8.44 5.26
CA SER A 66 1.47 -7.02 5.60
C SER A 66 2.80 -6.37 5.30
N ASP A 67 2.82 -5.31 4.53
CA ASP A 67 3.97 -4.78 3.80
C ASP A 67 5.23 -4.56 4.65
N PHE A 68 5.09 -4.12 5.91
CA PHE A 68 6.23 -3.66 6.69
C PHE A 68 6.24 -4.23 8.10
N THR A 69 7.45 -4.46 8.62
CA THR A 69 7.71 -4.88 10.01
C THR A 69 8.05 -3.68 10.89
N GLU A 70 8.37 -3.93 12.17
CA GLU A 70 8.82 -2.90 13.12
C GLU A 70 10.10 -2.18 12.67
N THR A 71 10.92 -2.81 11.82
CA THR A 71 12.19 -2.25 11.32
C THR A 71 11.99 -1.15 10.30
N TYR A 72 10.80 -1.05 9.70
CA TYR A 72 10.53 -0.14 8.58
C TYR A 72 10.72 1.33 8.94
N GLY A 73 10.46 1.73 10.18
CA GLY A 73 10.66 3.11 10.62
C GLY A 73 12.10 3.60 10.42
N LYS A 74 13.08 2.71 10.67
CA LYS A 74 14.49 3.02 10.39
C LYS A 74 14.77 3.02 8.89
N ALA A 75 14.29 2.00 8.18
CA ALA A 75 14.55 1.85 6.74
C ALA A 75 14.03 3.05 5.93
N ILE A 76 12.84 3.55 6.24
CA ILE A 76 12.27 4.70 5.53
C ILE A 76 13.01 6.00 5.84
N CYS A 77 13.54 6.18 7.06
CA CYS A 77 14.41 7.33 7.36
C CYS A 77 15.70 7.27 6.55
N ASP A 78 16.37 6.11 6.55
CA ASP A 78 17.61 5.90 5.80
C ASP A 78 17.40 6.07 4.29
N TYR A 79 16.25 5.62 3.75
CA TYR A 79 15.87 5.81 2.35
C TYR A 79 15.80 7.30 1.98
N TYR A 80 15.05 8.11 2.72
CA TYR A 80 14.91 9.54 2.41
C TYR A 80 16.22 10.33 2.56
N GLU A 81 17.06 9.94 3.52
CA GLU A 81 18.38 10.54 3.70
C GLU A 81 19.35 10.19 2.55
N SER A 82 19.29 8.95 2.03
CA SER A 82 20.14 8.49 0.94
C SER A 82 19.72 9.02 -0.43
N ASP A 83 18.45 9.39 -0.62
CA ASP A 83 17.87 9.83 -1.89
C ASP A 83 17.84 11.38 -2.03
N GLU A 84 18.67 12.09 -1.24
CA GLU A 84 18.67 13.57 -1.21
C GLU A 84 18.86 14.21 -2.60
N ASP A 85 19.65 13.61 -3.47
CA ASP A 85 19.95 14.16 -4.79
C ASP A 85 18.96 13.77 -5.88
N SER A 86 18.02 12.88 -5.61
CA SER A 86 17.02 12.45 -6.59
C SER A 86 16.10 13.61 -7.01
N PRO A 87 15.89 13.83 -8.31
CA PRO A 87 14.92 14.81 -8.79
C PRO A 87 13.47 14.40 -8.48
N ARG A 88 13.23 13.12 -8.19
CA ARG A 88 11.92 12.58 -7.81
C ARG A 88 11.67 12.61 -6.30
N ASN A 89 12.64 13.10 -5.52
CA ASN A 89 12.56 13.12 -4.05
C ASN A 89 11.34 13.92 -3.57
N ALA A 90 10.43 13.25 -2.87
CA ALA A 90 9.19 13.85 -2.39
C ALA A 90 9.43 14.92 -1.30
N LEU A 91 10.53 14.82 -0.54
CA LEU A 91 10.92 15.87 0.42
C LEU A 91 11.16 17.20 -0.28
N LYS A 92 11.88 17.20 -1.42
CA LYS A 92 12.11 18.43 -2.21
C LYS A 92 10.81 19.02 -2.73
N ARG A 93 9.89 18.17 -3.24
CA ARG A 93 8.57 18.62 -3.67
C ARG A 93 7.75 19.22 -2.53
N ALA A 94 7.92 18.69 -1.31
CA ALA A 94 7.27 19.20 -0.11
C ALA A 94 8.02 20.37 0.57
N ASN A 95 9.16 20.80 0.02
CA ASN A 95 10.04 21.82 0.59
C ASN A 95 10.53 21.46 2.00
N LEU A 96 10.94 20.21 2.19
CA LEU A 96 11.45 19.65 3.44
C LEU A 96 12.93 19.29 3.31
N GLY A 97 13.66 19.33 4.45
CA GLY A 97 15.05 18.88 4.53
C GLY A 97 15.16 17.35 4.61
N PRO A 98 16.37 16.79 4.38
CA PRO A 98 16.60 15.34 4.36
C PRO A 98 16.20 14.62 5.67
N ASP A 99 16.35 15.28 6.80
CA ASP A 99 16.05 14.73 8.13
C ASP A 99 14.58 14.88 8.54
N ALA A 100 13.71 15.40 7.68
CA ALA A 100 12.32 15.67 8.04
C ALA A 100 11.56 14.41 8.48
N VAL A 101 11.83 13.27 7.83
CA VAL A 101 11.20 11.99 8.19
C VAL A 101 11.69 11.52 9.56
N ARG A 102 13.00 11.56 9.81
CA ARG A 102 13.62 11.15 11.08
C ARG A 102 13.19 12.03 12.26
N ASN A 103 13.01 13.32 12.01
CA ASN A 103 12.62 14.30 13.03
C ASN A 103 11.09 14.38 13.24
N SER A 104 10.30 13.66 12.44
CA SER A 104 8.85 13.62 12.62
C SER A 104 8.47 12.94 13.95
N ALA A 105 7.52 13.49 14.67
CA ALA A 105 7.01 12.93 15.92
C ALA A 105 6.34 11.56 15.71
N ARG A 106 5.77 11.33 14.52
CA ARG A 106 5.15 10.08 14.10
C ARG A 106 5.28 9.91 12.60
N ILE A 107 5.59 8.69 12.16
CA ILE A 107 5.59 8.25 10.77
C ILE A 107 4.41 7.28 10.61
N LEU A 108 3.50 7.60 9.71
CA LEU A 108 2.37 6.74 9.36
C LEU A 108 2.42 6.46 7.85
N ILE A 109 2.43 5.19 7.46
CA ILE A 109 2.36 4.81 6.04
C ILE A 109 0.94 4.36 5.73
N LEU A 110 0.30 5.10 4.83
CA LEU A 110 -0.99 4.75 4.26
C LEU A 110 -0.80 4.25 2.83
N GLN A 111 -1.39 3.12 2.52
CA GLN A 111 -1.48 2.62 1.15
C GLN A 111 -2.88 2.85 0.62
N PHE A 112 -2.97 3.43 -0.55
CA PHE A 112 -4.18 3.60 -1.33
C PHE A 112 -4.17 2.62 -2.49
N TRP A 113 -5.16 1.76 -2.52
CA TRP A 113 -5.35 0.77 -3.57
C TRP A 113 -6.67 1.04 -4.29
N ARG A 114 -6.63 1.11 -5.62
CA ARG A 114 -7.79 1.39 -6.47
C ARG A 114 -7.92 0.34 -7.55
N ASN A 115 -9.15 -0.12 -7.80
CA ASN A 115 -9.48 -0.85 -9.01
C ASN A 115 -9.56 0.13 -10.18
N VAL A 116 -8.80 -0.11 -11.24
CA VAL A 116 -8.80 0.71 -12.47
C VAL A 116 -9.23 -0.09 -13.70
N GLY A 117 -9.67 -1.33 -13.48
CA GLY A 117 -10.27 -2.20 -14.48
C GLY A 117 -11.79 -2.35 -14.30
N GLU A 118 -12.32 -3.45 -14.81
CA GLU A 118 -13.73 -3.79 -14.63
C GLU A 118 -14.08 -4.00 -13.16
N PRO A 119 -15.30 -3.60 -12.72
CA PRO A 119 -15.68 -3.69 -11.31
C PRO A 119 -15.65 -5.12 -10.74
N GLN A 120 -15.92 -6.13 -11.56
CA GLN A 120 -15.88 -7.53 -11.14
C GLN A 120 -14.66 -8.22 -11.74
N MET A 121 -13.57 -8.19 -11.01
CA MET A 121 -12.27 -8.76 -11.42
C MET A 121 -12.09 -10.20 -10.94
N ASP A 122 -11.14 -10.92 -11.54
CA ASP A 122 -10.82 -12.33 -11.21
C ASP A 122 -10.18 -12.50 -9.82
N LEU A 123 -9.35 -11.54 -9.39
CA LEU A 123 -8.53 -11.58 -8.17
C LEU A 123 -8.70 -10.30 -7.32
N PRO A 124 -9.87 -10.08 -6.69
CA PRO A 124 -10.07 -8.91 -5.83
C PRO A 124 -9.12 -8.91 -4.61
N LEU A 125 -8.97 -7.75 -3.98
CA LEU A 125 -8.19 -7.58 -2.76
C LEU A 125 -9.05 -7.85 -1.52
N ALA A 126 -8.56 -8.70 -0.61
CA ALA A 126 -9.10 -8.89 0.72
C ALA A 126 -8.19 -8.23 1.77
N LEU A 127 -8.80 -7.59 2.76
CA LEU A 127 -8.14 -6.96 3.90
C LEU A 127 -8.55 -7.69 5.19
N CYS A 128 -7.60 -7.96 6.07
CA CYS A 128 -7.88 -8.52 7.38
C CYS A 128 -7.88 -7.42 8.45
N ASP A 129 -8.84 -7.50 9.36
CA ASP A 129 -8.84 -6.63 10.53
C ASP A 129 -7.59 -6.90 11.39
N ALA A 130 -6.77 -5.88 11.54
CA ALA A 130 -5.52 -5.93 12.29
C ALA A 130 -5.69 -6.43 13.74
N GLU A 131 -6.78 -6.06 14.39
CA GLU A 131 -7.08 -6.46 15.77
C GLU A 131 -7.48 -7.96 15.90
N SER A 132 -7.73 -8.62 14.78
CA SER A 132 -8.01 -10.06 14.75
C SER A 132 -6.76 -10.93 14.54
N VAL A 133 -5.60 -10.30 14.31
CA VAL A 133 -4.32 -10.98 14.04
C VAL A 133 -3.30 -10.60 15.10
N SER A 134 -2.83 -11.59 15.86
CA SER A 134 -1.81 -11.37 16.89
C SER A 134 -0.40 -11.30 16.31
N ARG A 135 0.54 -10.60 16.99
CA ARG A 135 1.96 -10.56 16.59
C ARG A 135 2.59 -11.96 16.46
N ALA A 136 2.14 -12.93 17.28
CA ALA A 136 2.65 -14.30 17.24
C ALA A 136 2.29 -15.07 15.94
N GLU A 137 1.29 -14.59 15.21
CA GLU A 137 0.88 -15.15 13.90
C GLU A 137 1.62 -14.52 12.74
N LEU A 138 2.41 -13.48 12.99
CA LEU A 138 3.23 -12.82 11.96
C LEU A 138 4.61 -13.45 11.93
N GLN A 139 5.11 -13.68 10.72
CA GLN A 139 6.43 -14.20 10.43
C GLN A 139 7.20 -13.19 9.58
N ASP A 140 8.36 -12.78 10.04
CA ASP A 140 9.20 -11.84 9.32
C ASP A 140 9.85 -12.51 8.09
N PHE A 141 9.82 -11.82 6.96
CA PHE A 141 10.50 -12.20 5.73
C PHE A 141 11.28 -11.02 5.18
N HIS A 142 12.48 -11.28 4.68
CA HIS A 142 13.27 -10.27 3.99
C HIS A 142 12.99 -10.31 2.50
N VAL A 143 12.59 -9.17 1.92
CA VAL A 143 12.46 -8.93 0.49
C VAL A 143 13.71 -8.18 0.05
N ALA A 144 14.62 -8.85 -0.67
CA ALA A 144 15.90 -8.27 -1.06
C ALA A 144 15.78 -7.24 -2.18
N SER A 145 14.80 -7.44 -3.07
CA SER A 145 14.47 -6.51 -4.17
C SER A 145 12.99 -6.67 -4.52
N TYR A 146 12.36 -5.59 -4.97
CA TYR A 146 10.96 -5.60 -5.36
C TYR A 146 10.72 -4.70 -6.58
N ALA A 147 9.95 -5.20 -7.56
CA ALA A 147 9.57 -4.50 -8.77
C ALA A 147 10.78 -3.91 -9.55
N GLY A 148 11.91 -4.63 -9.53
CA GLY A 148 13.14 -4.21 -10.20
C GLY A 148 13.94 -3.14 -9.45
N GLY A 149 13.53 -2.73 -8.25
CA GLY A 149 14.29 -1.81 -7.41
C GLY A 149 15.27 -2.52 -6.48
N ASP A 150 16.33 -1.82 -6.08
CA ASP A 150 17.38 -2.30 -5.17
C ASP A 150 17.05 -2.08 -3.67
N PHE A 151 15.88 -1.53 -3.37
CA PHE A 151 15.44 -1.28 -2.00
C PHE A 151 14.94 -2.56 -1.35
N GLY A 152 15.70 -3.10 -0.39
CA GLY A 152 15.30 -4.23 0.42
C GLY A 152 14.54 -3.80 1.67
N PHE A 153 13.53 -4.58 2.07
CA PHE A 153 12.74 -4.33 3.28
C PHE A 153 12.25 -5.64 3.89
N ASP A 154 11.84 -5.56 5.16
CA ASP A 154 11.24 -6.70 5.84
C ASP A 154 9.71 -6.56 5.81
N THR A 155 9.03 -7.66 5.49
CA THR A 155 7.58 -7.79 5.42
C THR A 155 7.09 -8.88 6.36
N PHE A 156 5.81 -8.85 6.73
CA PHE A 156 5.18 -9.93 7.47
C PHE A 156 4.45 -10.89 6.53
N GLY A 157 4.75 -12.18 6.63
CA GLY A 157 3.83 -13.23 6.25
C GLY A 157 2.89 -13.56 7.41
N VAL A 158 1.67 -14.00 7.13
CA VAL A 158 0.67 -14.29 8.14
C VAL A 158 0.37 -15.77 8.18
N LYS A 159 0.52 -16.39 9.36
CA LYS A 159 0.17 -17.79 9.59
C LYS A 159 -1.35 -17.95 9.55
N ALA A 160 -1.81 -19.12 9.08
CA ALA A 160 -3.21 -19.48 9.19
C ALA A 160 -3.63 -19.51 10.68
N PRO A 161 -4.82 -19.01 11.02
CA PRO A 161 -5.31 -19.05 12.38
C PRO A 161 -5.66 -20.50 12.81
N ASP A 162 -5.65 -20.75 14.11
CA ASP A 162 -6.03 -22.06 14.67
C ASP A 162 -7.51 -22.42 14.41
N THR A 163 -8.35 -21.39 14.24
CA THR A 163 -9.77 -21.53 13.91
C THR A 163 -10.16 -20.61 12.77
N ASN A 164 -11.03 -21.06 11.89
CA ASN A 164 -11.38 -20.34 10.64
C ASN A 164 -12.08 -18.99 10.84
N ASP A 165 -12.65 -18.73 12.00
CA ASP A 165 -13.41 -17.51 12.33
C ASP A 165 -12.58 -16.46 13.08
N ARG A 166 -11.31 -16.77 13.41
CA ARG A 166 -10.47 -15.87 14.19
C ARG A 166 -10.01 -14.64 13.42
N HIS A 167 -9.56 -14.80 12.17
CA HIS A 167 -9.19 -13.70 11.31
C HIS A 167 -10.42 -13.13 10.60
N ARG A 168 -10.72 -11.84 10.80
CA ARG A 168 -11.87 -11.18 10.20
C ARG A 168 -11.47 -10.52 8.88
N TRP A 169 -11.97 -11.10 7.78
CA TRP A 169 -11.66 -10.64 6.42
C TRP A 169 -12.79 -9.82 5.82
N PHE A 170 -12.40 -8.83 5.05
CA PHE A 170 -13.27 -7.92 4.31
C PHE A 170 -12.82 -7.84 2.85
N ALA A 171 -13.77 -7.89 1.94
CA ALA A 171 -13.53 -7.72 0.51
C ALA A 171 -14.62 -6.84 -0.11
N PHE A 172 -14.28 -6.18 -1.20
CA PHE A 172 -15.15 -5.28 -1.95
C PHE A 172 -15.18 -5.72 -3.41
N PRO A 173 -15.91 -6.82 -3.75
CA PRO A 173 -15.74 -7.53 -5.02
C PRO A 173 -16.28 -6.81 -6.25
N LYS A 174 -16.98 -5.69 -6.07
CA LYS A 174 -17.55 -4.87 -7.16
C LYS A 174 -17.06 -3.42 -7.10
N MET A 175 -15.85 -3.22 -6.60
CA MET A 175 -15.24 -1.90 -6.56
C MET A 175 -15.13 -1.29 -7.94
N THR A 176 -15.60 -0.05 -8.06
CA THR A 176 -15.44 0.79 -9.24
C THR A 176 -14.18 1.65 -9.12
N SER A 177 -13.80 2.31 -10.21
CA SER A 177 -12.70 3.29 -10.21
C SER A 177 -12.98 4.54 -9.36
N ASP A 178 -14.23 4.76 -8.95
CA ASP A 178 -14.62 5.85 -8.03
C ASP A 178 -14.48 5.47 -6.54
N GLU A 179 -13.80 4.38 -6.25
CA GLU A 179 -13.61 3.90 -4.89
C GLU A 179 -12.14 3.57 -4.65
N VAL A 180 -11.65 3.93 -3.47
CA VAL A 180 -10.28 3.63 -3.03
C VAL A 180 -10.28 2.88 -1.70
N LEU A 181 -9.47 1.84 -1.60
CA LEU A 181 -9.16 1.17 -0.33
C LEU A 181 -7.95 1.86 0.30
N MET A 182 -8.13 2.36 1.52
CA MET A 182 -7.02 2.85 2.33
C MET A 182 -6.70 1.83 3.41
N LEU A 183 -5.43 1.44 3.50
CA LEU A 183 -4.91 0.57 4.54
C LEU A 183 -3.67 1.19 5.19
N ARG A 184 -3.52 0.96 6.49
CA ARG A 184 -2.31 1.32 7.23
C ARG A 184 -1.32 0.18 7.09
N THR A 185 -0.15 0.46 6.55
CA THR A 185 0.91 -0.54 6.38
C THR A 185 2.02 -0.39 7.42
N TYR A 186 2.16 0.80 8.03
CA TYR A 186 3.07 1.06 9.14
C TYR A 186 2.58 2.26 9.98
N ASP A 187 2.91 2.27 11.26
CA ASP A 187 2.63 3.38 12.18
C ASP A 187 3.63 3.32 13.34
N SER A 188 4.55 4.28 13.39
CA SER A 188 5.65 4.29 14.38
C SER A 188 5.15 4.39 15.82
N GLU A 189 4.06 5.13 16.08
CA GLU A 189 3.47 5.27 17.41
C GLU A 189 2.84 3.95 17.88
N ARG A 190 2.10 3.27 16.99
CA ARG A 190 1.51 1.97 17.30
C ARG A 190 2.56 0.89 17.48
N ALA A 191 3.58 0.87 16.63
CA ALA A 191 4.72 -0.05 16.74
C ALA A 191 5.43 0.13 18.09
N ALA A 192 5.76 1.36 18.46
CA ALA A 192 6.40 1.67 19.74
C ALA A 192 5.54 1.30 20.97
N SER A 193 4.21 1.31 20.83
CA SER A 193 3.28 0.95 21.90
C SER A 193 2.86 -0.53 21.90
N GLY A 194 3.41 -1.36 21.00
CA GLY A 194 3.07 -2.77 20.86
C GLY A 194 1.64 -3.03 20.36
N LYS A 195 1.02 -2.04 19.74
CA LYS A 195 -0.32 -2.16 19.16
C LYS A 195 -0.23 -2.62 17.70
N PRO A 196 -1.25 -3.33 17.17
CA PRO A 196 -1.30 -3.69 15.76
C PRO A 196 -1.15 -2.46 14.85
N PHE A 197 -0.07 -2.39 14.08
CA PHE A 197 0.18 -1.35 13.07
C PHE A 197 0.08 -1.90 11.64
N TRP A 198 0.04 -3.21 11.51
CA TRP A 198 -0.12 -3.96 10.26
C TRP A 198 -1.56 -3.95 9.76
N THR A 199 -1.74 -4.27 8.48
CA THR A 199 -3.02 -4.64 7.87
C THR A 199 -2.79 -5.81 6.93
N PRO A 200 -3.00 -7.06 7.36
CA PRO A 200 -2.82 -8.20 6.48
C PRO A 200 -3.78 -8.14 5.30
N HIS A 201 -3.27 -8.45 4.13
CA HIS A 201 -4.04 -8.42 2.89
C HIS A 201 -3.52 -9.46 1.88
N SER A 202 -4.36 -9.79 0.91
CA SER A 202 -4.03 -10.72 -0.16
C SER A 202 -5.01 -10.56 -1.32
N ALA A 203 -4.55 -10.82 -2.54
CA ALA A 203 -5.46 -11.16 -3.61
C ALA A 203 -6.04 -12.56 -3.37
N PHE A 204 -7.28 -12.80 -3.76
CA PHE A 204 -7.92 -14.10 -3.58
C PHE A 204 -8.82 -14.46 -4.77
N GLN A 205 -9.08 -15.74 -4.95
CA GLN A 205 -10.06 -16.21 -5.90
C GLN A 205 -11.45 -16.12 -5.26
N ASP A 206 -12.29 -15.21 -5.78
CA ASP A 206 -13.67 -15.13 -5.33
C ASP A 206 -14.51 -16.23 -6.02
N PRO A 207 -15.07 -17.20 -5.26
CA PRO A 207 -15.87 -18.29 -5.85
C PRO A 207 -17.17 -17.81 -6.51
N ASN A 208 -17.59 -16.57 -6.26
CA ASN A 208 -18.78 -15.96 -6.87
C ASN A 208 -18.47 -15.27 -8.21
N VAL A 209 -17.20 -15.17 -8.58
CA VAL A 209 -16.80 -14.59 -9.86
C VAL A 209 -16.84 -15.66 -10.96
N PRO A 210 -17.61 -15.47 -12.05
CA PRO A 210 -17.65 -16.41 -13.16
C PRO A 210 -16.28 -16.66 -13.79
N ALA A 211 -16.06 -17.87 -14.28
CA ALA A 211 -14.87 -18.19 -15.06
C ALA A 211 -14.81 -17.31 -16.32
N GLY A 212 -13.65 -16.72 -16.59
CA GLY A 212 -13.45 -15.84 -17.75
C GLY A 212 -13.74 -14.36 -17.49
N ASN A 213 -13.97 -13.96 -16.23
CA ASN A 213 -14.00 -12.55 -15.86
C ASN A 213 -12.66 -11.86 -16.21
N PRO A 214 -12.70 -10.55 -16.47
CA PRO A 214 -11.49 -9.78 -16.76
C PRO A 214 -10.44 -9.91 -15.66
N ALA A 215 -9.18 -9.99 -16.07
CA ALA A 215 -8.07 -9.93 -15.16
C ALA A 215 -8.04 -8.58 -14.44
N ARG A 216 -7.65 -8.61 -13.17
CA ARG A 216 -7.53 -7.41 -12.35
C ARG A 216 -6.58 -6.39 -12.96
N LYS A 217 -7.05 -5.14 -13.04
CA LYS A 217 -6.21 -3.96 -13.22
C LYS A 217 -6.35 -3.08 -11.98
N SER A 218 -5.25 -2.79 -11.31
CA SER A 218 -5.28 -1.98 -10.08
C SER A 218 -4.03 -1.14 -9.95
N ILE A 219 -4.17 -0.02 -9.27
CA ILE A 219 -3.05 0.84 -8.90
C ILE A 219 -2.94 0.94 -7.39
N GLU A 220 -1.72 0.99 -6.89
CA GLU A 220 -1.42 1.27 -5.49
C GLU A 220 -0.37 2.36 -5.37
N VAL A 221 -0.58 3.28 -4.43
CA VAL A 221 0.36 4.33 -4.05
C VAL A 221 0.47 4.39 -2.54
N ARG A 222 1.68 4.70 -2.04
CA ARG A 222 1.93 4.84 -0.60
C ARG A 222 2.21 6.28 -0.23
N ALA A 223 1.55 6.74 0.84
CA ALA A 223 1.80 8.02 1.46
C ALA A 223 2.63 7.84 2.72
N THR A 224 3.81 8.47 2.77
CA THR A 224 4.56 8.66 4.01
C THR A 224 4.05 9.91 4.69
N CYS A 225 3.21 9.74 5.73
CA CYS A 225 2.58 10.82 6.49
C CYS A 225 3.45 11.21 7.68
N LEU A 226 3.77 12.51 7.79
CA LEU A 226 4.61 13.10 8.85
C LEU A 226 3.77 14.02 9.75
N PHE A 227 3.97 13.93 11.08
CA PHE A 227 3.24 14.69 12.10
C PHE A 227 4.16 15.61 12.89
#